data_324c6b3f516c1004e988ad68a9e1c21c
#
_entry.id   324c6b3f516c1004e988ad68a9e1c21c
#
_cell.length_a   1.000
_cell.length_b   1.000
_cell.length_c   1.000
_cell.angle_alpha   90.00
_cell.angle_beta   90.00
_cell.angle_gamma   90.00
#
_symmetry.space_group_name_H-M   'P 1'
#
loop_
_entity.id
_entity.type
_entity.pdbx_description
1 polymer ?
#
loop_
_entity_poly.entity_id
_entity_poly.type
_entity_poly.pdbx_seq_one_letter_code
_entity_poly.pdbx_strand_id
1 'polypeptide(L)'
;MHPIHPMVVHFPIALLLASILFDVLAFRWRSQQFRDTSFSLLVLGILAAGVAVITGHFAEEAAERIGIPKEAIEIHEELGGSVFWVFLGLLGLRVASSMGWIREQPKLALVIGLSGGLLLLIASYFGGDLVYRFGAGALPR
;
A
#
# COMPACT_ATOMS: atom_id res chain seq x y z
N MET A 1 -11.28 14.04 17.37
CA MET A 1 -10.91 12.64 17.03
C MET A 1 -9.43 12.60 16.70
N HIS A 2 -8.67 11.66 17.28
CA HIS A 2 -7.27 11.51 16.88
C HIS A 2 -7.22 10.97 15.45
N PRO A 3 -6.38 11.52 14.58
CA PRO A 3 -6.28 11.10 13.19
C PRO A 3 -5.55 9.74 13.11
N ILE A 4 -6.30 8.65 13.28
CA ILE A 4 -5.73 7.30 13.28
C ILE A 4 -5.19 6.94 11.90
N HIS A 5 -5.91 7.30 10.83
CA HIS A 5 -5.52 6.99 9.46
C HIS A 5 -4.11 7.49 9.09
N PRO A 6 -3.73 8.76 9.30
CA PRO A 6 -2.36 9.23 9.02
C PRO A 6 -1.27 8.50 9.81
N MET A 7 -1.59 7.95 10.98
CA MET A 7 -0.63 7.14 11.74
C MET A 7 -0.46 5.74 11.16
N VAL A 8 -1.56 5.13 10.71
CA VAL A 8 -1.59 3.75 10.22
C VAL A 8 -0.94 3.62 8.85
N VAL A 9 -1.09 4.59 7.94
CA VAL A 9 -0.60 4.50 6.56
C VAL A 9 0.91 4.31 6.42
N HIS A 10 1.69 4.69 7.43
CA HIS A 10 3.15 4.50 7.42
C HIS A 10 3.54 3.01 7.41
N PHE A 11 2.73 2.14 8.03
CA PHE A 11 3.02 0.70 8.08
C PHE A 11 2.93 0.05 6.69
N PRO A 12 1.83 0.15 5.92
CA PRO A 12 1.78 -0.44 4.60
C PRO A 12 2.83 0.15 3.66
N ILE A 13 3.10 1.46 3.73
CA ILE A 13 4.13 2.09 2.90
C ILE A 13 5.49 1.44 3.16
N ALA A 14 5.92 1.36 4.42
CA ALA A 14 7.21 0.80 4.78
C ALA A 14 7.31 -0.70 4.43
N LEU A 15 6.29 -1.48 4.78
CA LEU A 15 6.30 -2.94 4.60
C LEU A 15 6.24 -3.33 3.12
N LEU A 16 5.39 -2.69 2.31
CA LEU A 16 5.27 -3.00 0.90
C LEU A 16 6.51 -2.56 0.11
N LEU A 17 7.08 -1.38 0.40
CA LEU A 17 8.35 -0.96 -0.21
C LEU A 17 9.52 -1.87 0.19
N ALA A 18 9.57 -2.29 1.46
CA ALA A 18 10.57 -3.27 1.91
C ALA A 18 10.37 -4.62 1.21
N SER A 19 9.12 -5.08 1.05
CA SER A 19 8.82 -6.31 0.29
C SER A 19 9.39 -6.24 -1.13
N ILE A 20 9.15 -5.13 -1.85
CA ILE A 20 9.68 -4.92 -3.20
C ILE A 20 11.21 -4.91 -3.21
N LEU A 21 11.83 -4.24 -2.25
CA LEU A 21 13.29 -4.23 -2.11
C LEU A 21 13.82 -5.67 -1.98
N PHE A 22 13.24 -6.49 -1.10
CA PHE A 22 13.65 -7.89 -0.93
C PHE A 22 13.34 -8.75 -2.16
N ASP A 23 12.34 -8.40 -2.98
CA ASP A 23 12.12 -9.04 -4.28
C ASP A 23 13.23 -8.75 -5.27
N VAL A 24 13.66 -7.50 -5.35
CA VAL A 24 14.80 -7.10 -6.20
C VAL A 24 16.06 -7.83 -5.75
N LEU A 25 16.31 -7.90 -4.44
CA LEU A 25 17.45 -8.62 -3.88
C LEU A 25 17.37 -10.13 -4.18
N ALA A 26 16.18 -10.71 -4.00
CA ALA A 26 15.93 -12.13 -4.30
C ALA A 26 16.14 -12.43 -5.80
N PHE A 27 15.69 -11.57 -6.67
CA PHE A 27 15.87 -11.69 -8.11
C PHE A 27 17.35 -11.58 -8.51
N ARG A 28 18.08 -10.63 -7.90
CA ARG A 28 19.50 -10.38 -8.21
C ARG A 28 20.44 -11.47 -7.70
N TRP A 29 20.21 -11.97 -6.49
CA TRP A 29 21.08 -12.97 -5.84
C TRP A 29 20.51 -14.38 -5.81
N ARG A 30 19.33 -14.61 -6.37
CA ARG A 30 18.61 -15.90 -6.37
C ARG A 30 18.48 -16.52 -4.97
N SER A 31 18.35 -15.68 -3.95
CA SER A 31 18.29 -16.10 -2.55
C SER A 31 16.87 -16.48 -2.13
N GLN A 32 16.71 -17.69 -1.59
CA GLN A 32 15.44 -18.14 -1.02
C GLN A 32 15.08 -17.32 0.22
N GLN A 33 16.06 -17.01 1.06
CA GLN A 33 15.84 -16.21 2.26
C GLN A 33 15.24 -14.83 1.94
N PHE A 34 15.72 -14.17 0.88
CA PHE A 34 15.15 -12.89 0.46
C PHE A 34 13.72 -13.05 -0.08
N ARG A 35 13.41 -14.15 -0.77
CA ARG A 35 12.02 -14.44 -1.21
C ARG A 35 11.08 -14.63 -0.03
N ASP A 36 11.51 -15.38 0.99
CA ASP A 36 10.70 -15.66 2.17
C ASP A 36 10.47 -14.38 2.99
N THR A 37 11.51 -13.56 3.12
CA THR A 37 11.40 -12.23 3.77
C THR A 37 10.45 -11.31 3.00
N SER A 38 10.61 -11.22 1.67
CA SER A 38 9.69 -10.44 0.83
C SER A 38 8.24 -10.91 0.96
N PHE A 39 8.00 -12.22 0.96
CA PHE A 39 6.66 -12.78 1.10
C PHE A 39 6.03 -12.41 2.45
N SER A 40 6.79 -12.52 3.53
CA SER A 40 6.33 -12.16 4.88
C SER A 40 5.98 -10.67 4.98
N LEU A 41 6.84 -9.81 4.43
CA LEU A 41 6.61 -8.37 4.37
C LEU A 41 5.40 -8.00 3.50
N LEU A 42 5.18 -8.73 2.39
CA LEU A 42 4.01 -8.55 1.53
C LEU A 42 2.72 -8.85 2.28
N VAL A 43 2.67 -9.99 2.99
CA VAL A 43 1.49 -10.37 3.78
C VAL A 43 1.18 -9.32 4.85
N LEU A 44 2.18 -8.93 5.64
CA LEU A 44 2.00 -7.91 6.67
C LEU A 44 1.63 -6.54 6.08
N GLY A 45 2.24 -6.18 4.95
CA GLY A 45 1.96 -4.94 4.23
C GLY A 45 0.52 -4.87 3.73
N ILE A 46 -0.02 -5.98 3.19
CA ILE A 46 -1.41 -6.05 2.73
C ILE A 46 -2.39 -5.98 3.90
N LEU A 47 -2.11 -6.65 5.00
CA LEU A 47 -2.94 -6.55 6.21
C LEU A 47 -2.98 -5.11 6.73
N ALA A 48 -1.82 -4.46 6.79
CA ALA A 48 -1.72 -3.05 7.17
C ALA A 48 -2.43 -2.12 6.16
N ALA A 49 -2.34 -2.40 4.84
CA ALA A 49 -3.04 -1.65 3.81
C ALA A 49 -4.56 -1.80 3.93
N GLY A 50 -5.07 -2.99 4.24
CA GLY A 50 -6.48 -3.21 4.52
C GLY A 50 -6.98 -2.36 5.69
N VAL A 51 -6.21 -2.30 6.80
CA VAL A 51 -6.53 -1.43 7.94
C VAL A 51 -6.47 0.06 7.53
N ALA A 52 -5.50 0.45 6.68
CA ALA A 52 -5.39 1.82 6.19
C ALA A 52 -6.60 2.20 5.33
N VAL A 53 -7.06 1.33 4.42
CA VAL A 53 -8.27 1.57 3.60
C VAL A 53 -9.50 1.74 4.49
N ILE A 54 -9.70 0.85 5.47
CA ILE A 54 -10.84 0.92 6.39
C ILE A 54 -10.79 2.23 7.21
N THR A 55 -9.64 2.58 7.77
CA THR A 55 -9.51 3.82 8.57
C THR A 55 -9.60 5.08 7.71
N GLY A 56 -9.21 5.02 6.43
CA GLY A 56 -9.38 6.10 5.45
C GLY A 56 -10.85 6.39 5.21
N HIS A 57 -11.64 5.37 4.92
CA HIS A 57 -13.08 5.51 4.72
C HIS A 57 -13.79 6.15 5.94
N PHE A 58 -13.42 5.77 7.16
CA PHE A 58 -13.95 6.43 8.38
C PHE A 58 -13.44 7.87 8.57
N ALA A 59 -12.33 8.25 7.95
CA ALA A 59 -11.78 9.59 8.03
C ALA A 59 -12.39 10.56 6.99
N GLU A 60 -12.97 10.05 5.91
CA GLU A 60 -13.55 10.80 4.80
C GLU A 60 -14.56 11.85 5.28
N GLU A 61 -15.58 11.42 6.05
CA GLU A 61 -16.63 12.32 6.56
C GLU A 61 -16.06 13.45 7.44
N ALA A 62 -15.01 13.16 8.20
CA ALA A 62 -14.34 14.16 9.02
C ALA A 62 -13.54 15.16 8.17
N ALA A 63 -12.96 14.71 7.07
CA ALA A 63 -12.24 15.53 6.12
C ALA A 63 -13.18 16.46 5.35
N GLU A 64 -14.33 15.98 4.90
CA GLU A 64 -15.36 16.78 4.25
C GLU A 64 -15.90 17.89 5.18
N ARG A 65 -16.14 17.57 6.47
CA ARG A 65 -16.64 18.54 7.46
C ARG A 65 -15.70 19.71 7.71
N ILE A 66 -14.40 19.55 7.52
CA ILE A 66 -13.42 20.63 7.65
C ILE A 66 -13.17 21.40 6.34
N GLY A 67 -13.94 21.07 5.29
CA GLY A 67 -13.93 21.78 4.01
C GLY A 67 -12.87 21.32 3.02
N ILE A 68 -12.32 20.09 3.17
CA ILE A 68 -11.43 19.53 2.15
C ILE A 68 -12.24 19.20 0.90
N PRO A 69 -11.76 19.56 -0.31
CA PRO A 69 -12.47 19.27 -1.55
C PRO A 69 -12.69 17.76 -1.71
N LYS A 70 -13.93 17.35 -1.96
CA LYS A 70 -14.30 15.94 -2.11
C LYS A 70 -13.48 15.24 -3.19
N GLU A 71 -13.25 15.91 -4.32
CA GLU A 71 -12.42 15.41 -5.40
C GLU A 71 -10.99 15.01 -4.96
N ALA A 72 -10.38 15.79 -4.06
CA ALA A 72 -9.04 15.47 -3.54
C ALA A 72 -9.05 14.23 -2.63
N ILE A 73 -10.13 14.04 -1.86
CA ILE A 73 -10.34 12.86 -1.02
C ILE A 73 -10.54 11.63 -1.90
N GLU A 74 -11.44 11.69 -2.88
CA GLU A 74 -11.76 10.60 -3.80
C GLU A 74 -10.51 10.11 -4.56
N ILE A 75 -9.70 11.03 -5.11
CA ILE A 75 -8.46 10.67 -5.80
C ILE A 75 -7.53 9.84 -4.88
N HIS A 76 -7.36 10.28 -3.63
CA HIS A 76 -6.52 9.55 -2.68
C HIS A 76 -7.10 8.17 -2.32
N GLU A 77 -8.41 8.06 -2.12
CA GLU A 77 -9.08 6.80 -1.82
C GLU A 77 -9.01 5.80 -2.97
N GLU A 78 -9.27 6.25 -4.21
CA GLU A 78 -9.17 5.41 -5.40
C GLU A 78 -7.74 4.86 -5.62
N LEU A 79 -6.74 5.73 -5.43
CA LEU A 79 -5.34 5.33 -5.50
C LEU A 79 -4.98 4.33 -4.39
N GLY A 80 -5.40 4.59 -3.15
CA GLY A 80 -5.18 3.70 -2.00
C GLY A 80 -5.85 2.33 -2.18
N GLY A 81 -7.08 2.32 -2.65
CA GLY A 81 -7.81 1.11 -3.02
C GLY A 81 -7.12 0.32 -4.13
N SER A 82 -6.66 1.02 -5.17
CA SER A 82 -5.92 0.43 -6.29
C SER A 82 -4.60 -0.21 -5.82
N VAL A 83 -3.85 0.44 -4.94
CA VAL A 83 -2.65 -0.13 -4.30
C VAL A 83 -2.98 -1.44 -3.59
N PHE A 84 -4.03 -1.44 -2.75
CA PHE A 84 -4.45 -2.65 -2.03
C PHE A 84 -4.73 -3.82 -2.99
N TRP A 85 -5.50 -3.60 -4.05
CA TRP A 85 -5.86 -4.64 -5.01
C TRP A 85 -4.68 -5.14 -5.83
N VAL A 86 -3.74 -4.27 -6.23
CA VAL A 86 -2.52 -4.66 -6.95
C VAL A 86 -1.66 -5.59 -6.09
N PHE A 87 -1.41 -5.25 -4.81
CA PHE A 87 -0.61 -6.09 -3.94
C PHE A 87 -1.36 -7.36 -3.51
N LEU A 88 -2.67 -7.31 -3.35
CA LEU A 88 -3.47 -8.52 -3.10
C LEU A 88 -3.41 -9.48 -4.30
N GLY A 89 -3.46 -8.96 -5.53
CA GLY A 89 -3.25 -9.74 -6.76
C GLY A 89 -1.84 -10.36 -6.82
N LEU A 90 -0.82 -9.60 -6.42
CA LEU A 90 0.57 -10.11 -6.32
C LEU A 90 0.67 -11.24 -5.28
N LEU A 91 0.03 -11.10 -4.12
CA LEU A 91 -0.03 -12.16 -3.11
C LEU A 91 -0.72 -13.40 -3.68
N GLY A 92 -1.87 -13.24 -4.35
CA GLY A 92 -2.60 -14.33 -4.99
C GLY A 92 -1.73 -15.09 -6.00
N LEU A 93 -0.98 -14.36 -6.85
CA LEU A 93 -0.04 -14.93 -7.81
C LEU A 93 1.03 -15.79 -7.10
N ARG A 94 1.60 -15.29 -6.01
CA ARG A 94 2.64 -16.00 -5.24
C ARG A 94 2.11 -17.23 -4.51
N VAL A 95 0.92 -17.12 -3.90
CA VAL A 95 0.26 -18.24 -3.24
C VAL A 95 -0.07 -19.32 -4.27
N ALA A 96 -0.66 -18.96 -5.41
CA ALA A 96 -0.97 -19.93 -6.47
C ALA A 96 0.29 -20.63 -6.99
N SER A 97 1.40 -19.91 -7.11
CA SER A 97 2.70 -20.50 -7.50
C SER A 97 3.24 -21.44 -6.41
N SER A 98 3.17 -21.06 -5.14
CA SER A 98 3.65 -21.90 -4.03
C SER A 98 2.83 -23.18 -3.83
N MET A 99 1.54 -23.14 -4.17
CA MET A 99 0.65 -24.32 -4.16
C MET A 99 0.80 -25.20 -5.40
N GLY A 100 1.63 -24.79 -6.36
CA GLY A 100 1.83 -25.54 -7.60
C GLY A 100 0.66 -25.42 -8.60
N TRP A 101 -0.29 -24.54 -8.37
CA TRP A 101 -1.42 -24.32 -9.28
C TRP A 101 -1.00 -23.67 -10.59
N ILE A 102 0.02 -22.82 -10.51
CA ILE A 102 0.63 -22.17 -11.67
C ILE A 102 2.16 -22.27 -11.58
N ARG A 103 2.82 -22.09 -12.71
CA ARG A 103 4.26 -22.03 -12.79
C ARG A 103 4.79 -20.76 -12.14
N GLU A 104 5.92 -20.81 -11.43
CA GLU A 104 6.57 -19.60 -10.89
C GLU A 104 6.81 -18.54 -11.99
N GLN A 105 6.41 -17.32 -11.69
CA GLN A 105 6.51 -16.17 -12.59
C GLN A 105 7.31 -15.02 -11.94
N PRO A 106 8.62 -15.23 -11.63
CA PRO A 106 9.38 -14.26 -10.83
C PRO A 106 9.52 -12.90 -11.50
N LYS A 107 9.63 -12.86 -12.83
CA LYS A 107 9.68 -11.59 -13.59
C LYS A 107 8.36 -10.84 -13.53
N LEU A 108 7.24 -11.56 -13.70
CA LEU A 108 5.91 -10.97 -13.64
C LEU A 108 5.62 -10.44 -12.23
N ALA A 109 5.94 -11.23 -11.20
CA ALA A 109 5.78 -10.81 -9.81
C ALA A 109 6.60 -9.54 -9.50
N LEU A 110 7.84 -9.46 -9.98
CA LEU A 110 8.69 -8.28 -9.83
C LEU A 110 8.11 -7.06 -10.55
N VAL A 111 7.61 -7.22 -11.78
CA VAL A 111 6.99 -6.11 -12.54
C VAL A 111 5.74 -5.61 -11.82
N ILE A 112 4.86 -6.51 -11.35
CA ILE A 112 3.66 -6.13 -10.60
C ILE A 112 4.07 -5.40 -9.30
N GLY A 113 5.06 -5.92 -8.57
CA GLY A 113 5.57 -5.30 -7.35
C GLY A 113 6.10 -3.88 -7.58
N LEU A 114 6.95 -3.69 -8.60
CA LEU A 114 7.51 -2.38 -8.95
C LEU A 114 6.42 -1.40 -9.40
N SER A 115 5.45 -1.85 -10.20
CA SER A 115 4.32 -1.02 -10.63
C SER A 115 3.43 -0.64 -9.44
N GLY A 116 3.16 -1.59 -8.55
CA GLY A 116 2.44 -1.35 -7.29
C GLY A 116 3.17 -0.38 -6.38
N GLY A 117 4.51 -0.48 -6.30
CA GLY A 117 5.34 0.45 -5.54
C GLY A 117 5.30 1.88 -6.07
N LEU A 118 5.33 2.04 -7.40
CA LEU A 118 5.17 3.35 -8.01
C LEU A 118 3.77 3.94 -7.71
N LEU A 119 2.72 3.12 -7.83
CA LEU A 119 1.36 3.53 -7.50
C LEU A 119 1.23 3.91 -6.02
N LEU A 120 1.87 3.15 -5.12
CA LEU A 120 1.93 3.44 -3.69
C LEU A 120 2.59 4.79 -3.39
N LEU A 121 3.69 5.12 -4.08
CA LEU A 121 4.35 6.43 -3.95
C LEU A 121 3.44 7.57 -4.43
N ILE A 122 2.73 7.36 -5.54
CA ILE A 122 1.75 8.33 -6.05
C ILE A 122 0.60 8.52 -5.04
N ALA A 123 0.02 7.44 -4.54
CA ALA A 123 -1.02 7.49 -3.51
C ALA A 123 -0.55 8.22 -2.25
N SER A 124 0.70 7.96 -1.82
CA SER A 124 1.32 8.62 -0.67
C SER A 124 1.52 10.12 -0.89
N TYR A 125 1.86 10.54 -2.12
CA TYR A 125 1.97 11.95 -2.48
C TYR A 125 0.62 12.66 -2.32
N PHE A 126 -0.47 12.11 -2.87
CA PHE A 126 -1.80 12.69 -2.72
C PHE A 126 -2.30 12.69 -1.28
N GLY A 127 -2.00 11.63 -0.50
CA GLY A 127 -2.28 11.61 0.94
C GLY A 127 -1.50 12.68 1.71
N GLY A 128 -0.24 12.91 1.35
CA GLY A 128 0.56 14.01 1.88
C GLY A 128 -0.04 15.39 1.53
N ASP A 129 -0.53 15.57 0.31
CA ASP A 129 -1.18 16.81 -0.12
C ASP A 129 -2.44 17.12 0.72
N LEU A 130 -3.24 16.09 1.05
CA LEU A 130 -4.39 16.23 1.96
C LEU A 130 -3.97 16.76 3.34
N VAL A 131 -2.84 16.28 3.87
CA VAL A 131 -2.35 16.69 5.19
C VAL A 131 -1.72 18.10 5.14
N TYR A 132 -0.77 18.32 4.23
CA TYR A 132 0.05 19.53 4.24
C TYR A 132 -0.63 20.74 3.61
N ARG A 133 -1.47 20.53 2.60
CA ARG A 133 -2.16 21.58 1.89
C ARG A 133 -3.54 21.89 2.46
N PHE A 134 -4.28 20.84 2.85
CA PHE A 134 -5.65 20.98 3.32
C PHE A 134 -5.81 20.78 4.84
N GLY A 135 -4.75 20.35 5.55
CA GLY A 135 -4.78 20.18 6.99
C GLY A 135 -5.53 18.93 7.47
N ALA A 136 -5.66 17.91 6.60
CA ALA A 136 -6.28 16.64 6.99
C ALA A 136 -5.58 16.02 8.20
N GLY A 137 -6.35 15.70 9.24
CA GLY A 137 -5.81 15.11 10.47
C GLY A 137 -5.13 16.11 11.41
N ALA A 138 -5.09 17.41 11.10
CA ALA A 138 -4.67 18.42 12.04
C ALA A 138 -5.78 18.66 13.08
N LEU A 139 -5.40 18.83 14.36
CA LEU A 139 -6.35 19.29 15.37
C LEU A 139 -6.77 20.72 15.02
N PRO A 140 -8.07 21.07 15.11
CA PRO A 140 -8.50 22.45 15.00
C PRO A 140 -7.77 23.26 16.05
N ARG A 141 -7.15 24.37 15.61
CA ARG A 141 -6.51 25.35 16.49
C ARG A 141 -7.58 26.21 17.16
#